data_a90519e2d4c95acce22633c5550be156
#
_entry.id   a90519e2d4c95acce22633c5550be156
#
_cell.length_a   1.000
_cell.length_b   1.000
_cell.length_c   1.000
_cell.angle_alpha   90.00
_cell.angle_beta   90.00
_cell.angle_gamma   90.00
#
_symmetry.space_group_name_H-M   'P 1'
#
loop_
_entity.id
_entity.type
_entity.pdbx_description
1 polymer ?
#
loop_
_entity_poly.entity_id
_entity_poly.type
_entity_poly.pdbx_seq_one_letter_code
_entity_poly.pdbx_strand_id
1 'polypeptide(L)'
;MKYFIIPFFLFNILFSNSQDNWTYLIDDDLSKWEIKEGNAEFIIDDGIITGTSILKSPSTYLGTKMNYKDFILEFEVNVSSGLNSGVQFRSLKSNNSRNSVYGYQLELEADKPERNRLWSGGIYDQSRRSIFLYPLSVNPIARSAFKADEWNFVRVEAIGNSIRTWINGIQCSNLIDDTSTEGFIALQIHSIGKKSLEGKTVKWKNIRITTSEINNRCPVEDYAKEINNIDNFLTEKQKDDGWKFIFDGNTSNGWVSAKSDSFPSKGWKINNGILSVLSSNGKESENGGDIVTKDKYENFEFELDFKITKGANSGIKYFVDLALNKGAGSAIGLEYQILDNKFHLDASKKFRVMELEGEKWELKKEDIKRNRGVASLYDLIEAEKFNHKSVSAGQWHRAKIISNNGHVEHWLDNEKVLEYNRFSQVFKALIQYSKYSKWENFGQLESGHILLQDHGDEVSFKNIKIREF
;
A
#
# COMPACT_ATOMS: atom_id res chain seq x y z
N MET A 1 -42.78 53.63 48.93
CA MET A 1 -41.63 53.49 48.01
C MET A 1 -40.72 52.45 48.58
N LYS A 2 -40.72 51.25 47.99
CA LYS A 2 -39.82 50.18 48.35
C LYS A 2 -38.71 50.12 47.30
N TYR A 3 -37.46 50.38 47.68
CA TYR A 3 -36.29 50.24 46.83
C TYR A 3 -35.86 48.78 46.71
N PHE A 4 -35.89 48.26 45.48
CA PHE A 4 -35.27 46.90 45.13
C PHE A 4 -33.80 47.18 44.82
N ILE A 5 -32.91 46.61 45.60
CA ILE A 5 -31.46 46.54 45.31
C ILE A 5 -31.22 45.26 44.52
N ILE A 6 -30.77 45.37 43.25
CA ILE A 6 -30.33 44.26 42.42
C ILE A 6 -28.83 44.07 42.69
N PRO A 7 -28.37 42.88 43.14
CA PRO A 7 -26.93 42.64 43.27
C PRO A 7 -26.33 42.41 41.89
N PHE A 8 -25.33 43.25 41.54
CA PHE A 8 -24.49 43.10 40.36
C PHE A 8 -23.47 41.97 40.65
N PHE A 9 -23.68 40.77 40.07
CA PHE A 9 -22.67 39.71 40.06
C PHE A 9 -21.62 40.04 38.98
N LEU A 10 -20.41 40.46 39.39
CA LEU A 10 -19.24 40.52 38.56
C LEU A 10 -18.80 39.07 38.23
N PHE A 11 -19.11 38.62 37.03
CA PHE A 11 -18.51 37.41 36.46
C PHE A 11 -17.05 37.72 36.10
N ASN A 12 -16.09 37.33 36.94
CA ASN A 12 -14.69 37.28 36.56
C ASN A 12 -14.51 36.15 35.54
N ILE A 13 -14.51 36.49 34.24
CA ILE A 13 -14.08 35.60 33.19
C ILE A 13 -12.55 35.45 33.35
N LEU A 14 -12.13 34.38 34.00
CA LEU A 14 -10.75 33.94 33.95
C LEU A 14 -10.45 33.51 32.51
N PHE A 15 -9.86 34.39 31.72
CA PHE A 15 -9.16 33.99 30.51
C PHE A 15 -8.01 33.11 30.95
N SER A 16 -8.18 31.79 30.87
CA SER A 16 -7.08 30.87 30.87
C SER A 16 -6.30 31.17 29.59
N ASN A 17 -5.15 31.85 29.73
CA ASN A 17 -4.14 31.88 28.70
C ASN A 17 -3.70 30.41 28.50
N SER A 18 -4.29 29.70 27.57
CA SER A 18 -3.71 28.46 27.07
C SER A 18 -2.38 28.89 26.44
N GLN A 19 -1.28 28.63 27.14
CA GLN A 19 0.04 28.73 26.57
C GLN A 19 0.03 27.88 25.30
N ASP A 20 0.30 28.51 24.16
CA ASP A 20 0.37 27.81 22.88
C ASP A 20 1.55 26.83 22.96
N ASN A 21 1.26 25.55 23.17
CA ASN A 21 2.26 24.49 23.38
C ASN A 21 2.93 24.04 22.07
N TRP A 22 2.89 24.91 21.06
CA TRP A 22 3.56 24.71 19.79
C TRP A 22 4.99 25.26 19.80
N THR A 23 5.91 24.48 19.24
CA THR A 23 7.29 24.90 19.00
C THR A 23 7.48 25.18 17.52
N TYR A 24 7.89 26.41 17.18
CA TYR A 24 8.29 26.73 15.81
C TYR A 24 9.68 26.15 15.53
N LEU A 25 9.79 25.43 14.39
CA LEU A 25 11.04 24.82 13.95
C LEU A 25 11.87 25.74 13.05
N ILE A 26 11.28 26.87 12.61
CA ILE A 26 11.93 27.94 11.88
C ILE A 26 12.03 29.15 12.81
N ASP A 27 13.24 29.62 13.03
CA ASP A 27 13.58 30.91 13.62
C ASP A 27 14.20 31.79 12.53
N ASP A 28 15.05 32.76 12.91
CA ASP A 28 15.76 33.62 11.97
C ASP A 28 16.90 32.90 11.24
N ASP A 29 17.22 31.66 11.63
CA ASP A 29 18.32 30.88 11.05
C ASP A 29 17.96 29.36 10.95
N LEU A 30 18.85 28.57 10.38
CA LEU A 30 18.76 27.12 10.29
C LEU A 30 19.46 26.38 11.45
N SER A 31 19.66 27.02 12.61
CA SER A 31 20.40 26.44 13.74
C SER A 31 19.81 25.13 14.27
N LYS A 32 18.49 24.92 14.14
CA LYS A 32 17.78 23.67 14.48
C LYS A 32 17.89 22.57 13.43
N TRP A 33 18.48 22.88 12.27
CA TRP A 33 18.54 22.01 11.10
C TRP A 33 19.96 21.67 10.70
N GLU A 34 20.15 20.60 9.94
CA GLU A 34 21.41 20.19 9.32
C GLU A 34 21.15 19.37 8.05
N ILE A 35 22.07 19.40 7.10
CA ILE A 35 21.97 18.55 5.90
C ILE A 35 22.24 17.09 6.30
N LYS A 36 21.26 16.24 6.15
CA LYS A 36 21.39 14.79 6.42
C LYS A 36 21.99 14.06 5.22
N GLU A 37 21.65 14.48 4.00
CA GLU A 37 22.13 13.90 2.75
C GLU A 37 21.95 14.90 1.60
N GLY A 38 22.76 14.79 0.52
CA GLY A 38 22.63 15.54 -0.72
C GLY A 38 23.41 16.86 -0.73
N ASN A 39 23.22 17.65 -1.83
CA ASN A 39 24.03 18.82 -2.12
C ASN A 39 23.20 20.07 -2.50
N ALA A 40 21.87 20.00 -2.48
CA ALA A 40 21.05 21.17 -2.76
C ALA A 40 21.21 22.22 -1.65
N GLU A 41 21.18 23.47 -2.05
CA GLU A 41 21.26 24.61 -1.13
C GLU A 41 19.89 24.93 -0.54
N PHE A 42 19.87 25.27 0.74
CA PHE A 42 18.73 25.80 1.46
C PHE A 42 19.10 27.18 2.02
N ILE A 43 18.26 28.15 1.74
CA ILE A 43 18.36 29.49 2.30
C ILE A 43 17.12 29.78 3.14
N ILE A 44 17.27 30.65 4.13
CA ILE A 44 16.16 31.19 4.90
C ILE A 44 16.09 32.69 4.66
N ASP A 45 14.90 33.21 4.37
CA ASP A 45 14.63 34.63 4.21
C ASP A 45 13.19 34.89 4.64
N ASP A 46 13.00 35.87 5.51
CA ASP A 46 11.70 36.27 6.08
C ASP A 46 10.85 35.06 6.58
N GLY A 47 11.48 34.15 7.35
CA GLY A 47 10.82 32.95 7.88
C GLY A 47 10.45 31.89 6.84
N ILE A 48 10.94 32.03 5.60
CA ILE A 48 10.72 31.05 4.51
C ILE A 48 12.00 30.30 4.22
N ILE A 49 11.97 28.98 4.37
CA ILE A 49 13.06 28.11 3.88
C ILE A 49 12.81 27.85 2.39
N THR A 50 13.80 28.15 1.56
CA THR A 50 13.77 27.86 0.12
C THR A 50 14.88 26.90 -0.23
N GLY A 51 14.50 25.72 -0.77
CA GLY A 51 15.45 24.76 -1.35
C GLY A 51 15.39 24.80 -2.87
N THR A 52 16.58 24.73 -3.53
CA THR A 52 16.71 24.86 -4.99
C THR A 52 17.14 23.55 -5.61
N SER A 53 16.44 23.10 -6.64
CA SER A 53 16.72 21.86 -7.38
C SER A 53 18.01 21.97 -8.21
N ILE A 54 18.83 20.92 -8.16
CA ILE A 54 20.12 20.84 -8.87
C ILE A 54 20.10 19.64 -9.82
N LEU A 55 20.46 19.85 -11.09
CA LEU A 55 20.53 18.80 -12.10
C LEU A 55 21.55 17.72 -11.72
N LYS A 56 21.13 16.45 -11.79
CA LYS A 56 21.97 15.27 -11.50
C LYS A 56 22.54 15.22 -10.06
N SER A 57 22.01 16.02 -9.14
CA SER A 57 22.29 15.88 -7.71
C SER A 57 21.48 14.70 -7.14
N PRO A 58 21.99 13.98 -6.14
CA PRO A 58 21.13 13.11 -5.32
C PRO A 58 20.05 13.94 -4.61
N SER A 59 19.00 13.29 -4.13
CA SER A 59 18.02 13.95 -3.26
C SER A 59 18.70 14.52 -2.03
N THR A 60 18.31 15.73 -1.64
CA THR A 60 18.88 16.42 -0.48
C THR A 60 17.83 16.54 0.60
N TYR A 61 18.24 16.29 1.85
CA TYR A 61 17.38 16.32 3.02
C TYR A 61 17.95 17.29 4.06
N LEU A 62 17.23 18.39 4.29
CA LEU A 62 17.47 19.30 5.41
C LEU A 62 16.69 18.79 6.60
N GLY A 63 17.35 18.17 7.58
CA GLY A 63 16.71 17.50 8.71
C GLY A 63 16.89 18.22 10.03
N THR A 64 15.93 18.04 10.94
CA THR A 64 16.05 18.53 12.31
C THR A 64 17.19 17.83 13.03
N LYS A 65 17.88 18.55 13.91
CA LYS A 65 18.92 17.97 14.81
C LYS A 65 18.29 17.09 15.87
N MET A 66 17.05 17.39 16.28
CA MET A 66 16.29 16.61 17.25
C MET A 66 15.44 15.54 16.57
N ASN A 67 15.21 14.45 17.28
CA ASN A 67 14.25 13.40 16.95
C ASN A 67 12.92 13.65 17.66
N TYR A 68 11.83 13.15 17.04
CA TYR A 68 10.48 13.25 17.54
C TYR A 68 9.81 11.87 17.50
N LYS A 69 9.08 11.55 18.57
CA LYS A 69 8.34 10.29 18.74
C LYS A 69 6.85 10.48 18.41
N ASP A 70 6.12 11.04 19.35
CA ASP A 70 4.71 11.36 19.19
C ASP A 70 4.55 12.87 19.01
N PHE A 71 3.90 13.26 17.92
CA PHE A 71 3.78 14.68 17.59
C PHE A 71 2.62 14.96 16.64
N ILE A 72 2.25 16.23 16.61
CA ILE A 72 1.50 16.85 15.52
C ILE A 72 2.41 17.89 14.89
N LEU A 73 2.63 17.81 13.58
CA LEU A 73 3.44 18.72 12.78
C LEU A 73 2.54 19.47 11.81
N GLU A 74 2.68 20.79 11.74
CA GLU A 74 2.01 21.65 10.78
C GLU A 74 3.01 22.54 10.06
N PHE A 75 2.76 22.77 8.77
CA PHE A 75 3.55 23.67 7.94
C PHE A 75 2.80 24.09 6.69
N GLU A 76 3.28 25.13 6.05
CA GLU A 76 2.88 25.48 4.70
C GLU A 76 4.01 25.19 3.71
N VAL A 77 3.66 24.66 2.53
CA VAL A 77 4.61 24.31 1.48
C VAL A 77 4.14 24.78 0.12
N ASN A 78 5.08 25.27 -0.69
CA ASN A 78 4.87 25.58 -2.10
C ASN A 78 5.90 24.81 -2.92
N VAL A 79 5.43 23.97 -3.85
CA VAL A 79 6.29 23.16 -4.73
C VAL A 79 6.10 23.63 -6.16
N SER A 80 7.18 24.04 -6.82
CA SER A 80 7.13 24.44 -8.22
C SER A 80 6.67 23.32 -9.12
N SER A 81 5.79 23.62 -10.08
CA SER A 81 5.22 22.68 -11.05
C SER A 81 6.28 21.80 -11.71
N GLY A 82 6.02 20.50 -11.75
CA GLY A 82 6.89 19.46 -12.29
C GLY A 82 7.96 18.93 -11.32
N LEU A 83 8.16 19.55 -10.13
CA LEU A 83 9.02 18.99 -9.09
C LEU A 83 8.31 17.87 -8.32
N ASN A 84 9.12 17.01 -7.73
CA ASN A 84 8.76 16.13 -6.62
C ASN A 84 9.51 16.60 -5.38
N SER A 85 8.88 16.46 -4.24
CA SER A 85 9.40 16.77 -2.91
C SER A 85 8.77 15.85 -1.88
N GLY A 86 9.04 16.08 -0.61
CA GLY A 86 8.44 15.38 0.50
C GLY A 86 8.91 15.92 1.83
N VAL A 87 8.22 15.51 2.88
CA VAL A 87 8.66 15.76 4.25
C VAL A 87 8.83 14.41 4.95
N GLN A 88 10.08 14.13 5.31
CA GLN A 88 10.43 12.97 6.13
C GLN A 88 10.00 13.18 7.57
N PHE A 89 9.55 12.12 8.23
CA PHE A 89 9.25 12.13 9.66
C PHE A 89 9.52 10.75 10.28
N ARG A 90 9.86 10.73 11.57
CA ARG A 90 10.35 9.51 12.24
C ARG A 90 11.41 8.79 11.40
N SER A 91 12.22 9.56 10.68
CA SER A 91 13.22 9.03 9.75
C SER A 91 14.59 8.95 10.40
N LEU A 92 15.42 8.08 9.88
CA LEU A 92 16.75 7.77 10.39
C LEU A 92 17.78 7.90 9.28
N LYS A 93 19.05 7.95 9.68
CA LYS A 93 20.18 7.96 8.77
C LYS A 93 21.03 6.71 8.96
N SER A 94 21.30 6.00 7.88
CA SER A 94 22.26 4.89 7.86
C SER A 94 23.68 5.38 7.56
N ASN A 95 24.67 4.51 7.78
CA ASN A 95 26.06 4.80 7.44
C ASN A 95 26.38 4.57 5.95
N ASN A 96 25.39 4.26 5.11
CA ASN A 96 25.57 4.10 3.67
C ASN A 96 25.85 5.44 3.00
N SER A 97 26.72 5.45 1.99
CA SER A 97 27.11 6.67 1.27
C SER A 97 26.04 7.19 0.29
N ARG A 98 25.03 6.39 -0.03
CA ARG A 98 23.88 6.76 -0.88
C ARG A 98 22.59 6.24 -0.30
N ASN A 99 21.52 7.02 -0.45
CA ASN A 99 20.21 6.71 0.11
C ASN A 99 20.31 6.44 1.62
N SER A 100 21.06 7.27 2.32
CA SER A 100 21.32 7.12 3.74
C SER A 100 20.11 7.51 4.59
N VAL A 101 19.29 8.44 4.12
CA VAL A 101 18.04 8.83 4.78
C VAL A 101 16.95 7.82 4.42
N TYR A 102 16.32 7.26 5.46
CA TYR A 102 15.25 6.29 5.30
C TYR A 102 14.15 6.46 6.36
N GLY A 103 12.93 6.07 6.02
CA GLY A 103 11.78 6.16 6.90
C GLY A 103 10.54 6.69 6.20
N TYR A 104 9.56 7.15 6.98
CA TYR A 104 8.31 7.67 6.43
C TYR A 104 8.49 9.02 5.75
N GLN A 105 7.89 9.16 4.58
CA GLN A 105 7.83 10.40 3.83
C GLN A 105 6.38 10.74 3.50
N LEU A 106 5.92 11.92 3.92
CA LEU A 106 4.77 12.55 3.31
C LEU A 106 5.18 12.98 1.90
N GLU A 107 4.54 12.42 0.88
CA GLU A 107 4.85 12.72 -0.52
C GLU A 107 4.26 14.06 -0.94
N LEU A 108 5.03 14.83 -1.71
CA LEU A 108 4.61 16.10 -2.31
C LEU A 108 5.03 16.08 -3.80
N GLU A 109 4.13 15.68 -4.66
CA GLU A 109 4.39 15.62 -6.10
C GLU A 109 3.56 16.69 -6.81
N ALA A 110 4.24 17.71 -7.32
CA ALA A 110 3.60 18.78 -8.05
C ALA A 110 3.31 18.33 -9.48
N ASP A 111 2.05 18.16 -9.78
CA ASP A 111 1.42 17.93 -11.09
C ASP A 111 2.26 17.18 -12.13
N LYS A 112 2.03 15.88 -12.24
CA LYS A 112 2.56 15.02 -13.31
C LYS A 112 1.43 14.24 -13.95
N PRO A 113 0.56 14.90 -14.72
CA PRO A 113 -0.62 14.27 -15.32
C PRO A 113 -0.26 13.07 -16.21
N GLU A 114 0.92 13.07 -16.82
CA GLU A 114 1.41 11.97 -17.63
C GLU A 114 1.64 10.66 -16.88
N ARG A 115 1.74 10.72 -15.54
CA ARG A 115 1.91 9.53 -14.70
C ARG A 115 0.62 9.05 -14.06
N ASN A 116 -0.47 9.80 -14.21
CA ASN A 116 -1.73 9.57 -13.48
C ASN A 116 -1.49 9.37 -11.96
N ARG A 117 -0.44 10.00 -11.42
CA ARG A 117 0.00 9.92 -10.03
C ARG A 117 -0.25 11.27 -9.38
N LEU A 118 -1.30 11.33 -8.58
CA LEU A 118 -1.57 12.45 -7.69
C LEU A 118 -1.54 11.88 -6.28
N TRP A 119 -0.33 11.72 -5.70
CA TRP A 119 -0.14 11.03 -4.43
C TRP A 119 0.34 11.94 -3.30
N SER A 120 0.28 13.26 -3.51
CA SER A 120 0.60 14.23 -2.47
C SER A 120 -0.25 14.03 -1.24
N GLY A 121 0.40 13.93 -0.07
CA GLY A 121 -0.23 13.56 1.20
C GLY A 121 -0.27 12.07 1.48
N GLY A 122 0.02 11.20 0.49
CA GLY A 122 0.27 9.78 0.71
C GLY A 122 1.58 9.54 1.47
N ILE A 123 1.77 8.33 1.98
CA ILE A 123 2.95 7.97 2.76
C ILE A 123 3.81 6.99 1.98
N TYR A 124 5.04 7.41 1.65
CA TYR A 124 6.07 6.58 1.03
C TYR A 124 7.08 6.14 2.09
N ASP A 125 7.63 4.93 1.97
CA ASP A 125 8.69 4.44 2.84
C ASP A 125 10.06 4.59 2.17
N GLN A 126 10.66 5.75 2.35
CA GLN A 126 11.90 6.15 1.69
C GLN A 126 13.05 5.19 2.05
N SER A 127 13.71 4.67 1.02
CA SER A 127 14.96 3.86 1.11
C SER A 127 14.91 2.63 2.02
N ARG A 128 13.81 2.38 2.74
CA ARG A 128 13.60 1.20 3.60
C ARG A 128 12.84 0.12 2.85
N ARG A 129 11.50 0.24 2.70
CA ARG A 129 10.67 -0.66 1.87
C ARG A 129 10.59 -0.18 0.42
N SER A 130 10.79 1.11 0.17
CA SER A 130 10.75 1.77 -1.14
C SER A 130 9.42 1.57 -1.88
N ILE A 131 8.33 1.53 -1.14
CA ILE A 131 6.94 1.43 -1.62
C ILE A 131 6.07 2.49 -0.97
N PHE A 132 4.92 2.78 -1.58
CA PHE A 132 3.89 3.55 -0.90
C PHE A 132 3.17 2.67 0.13
N LEU A 133 3.22 3.09 1.39
CA LEU A 133 2.47 2.45 2.46
C LEU A 133 1.01 2.88 2.44
N TYR A 134 0.78 4.11 1.99
CA TYR A 134 -0.55 4.66 1.77
C TYR A 134 -0.59 5.42 0.44
N PRO A 135 -0.85 4.73 -0.70
CA PRO A 135 -1.07 5.40 -1.98
C PRO A 135 -2.47 6.02 -2.03
N LEU A 136 -2.64 7.15 -2.74
CA LEU A 136 -3.96 7.79 -2.87
C LEU A 136 -4.90 7.07 -3.86
N SER A 137 -4.54 5.92 -4.38
CA SER A 137 -5.46 4.99 -5.04
C SER A 137 -6.57 4.50 -4.10
N VAL A 138 -6.27 4.36 -2.80
CA VAL A 138 -7.25 3.98 -1.76
C VAL A 138 -8.04 5.16 -1.22
N ASN A 139 -7.64 6.40 -1.55
CA ASN A 139 -8.32 7.64 -1.16
C ASN A 139 -8.41 8.63 -2.33
N PRO A 140 -9.28 8.39 -3.32
CA PRO A 140 -9.38 9.23 -4.51
C PRO A 140 -9.75 10.69 -4.22
N ILE A 141 -10.48 10.97 -3.14
CA ILE A 141 -10.89 12.32 -2.73
C ILE A 141 -9.66 13.19 -2.46
N ALA A 142 -8.62 12.63 -1.84
CA ALA A 142 -7.41 13.36 -1.49
C ALA A 142 -6.52 13.70 -2.70
N ARG A 143 -6.75 13.09 -3.86
CA ARG A 143 -5.89 13.30 -5.05
C ARG A 143 -5.91 14.74 -5.57
N SER A 144 -6.93 15.51 -5.26
CA SER A 144 -7.07 16.93 -5.65
C SER A 144 -6.69 17.91 -4.53
N ALA A 145 -6.24 17.41 -3.37
CA ALA A 145 -5.98 18.27 -2.20
C ALA A 145 -4.78 19.20 -2.39
N PHE A 146 -3.74 18.73 -3.07
CA PHE A 146 -2.49 19.47 -3.30
C PHE A 146 -2.58 20.31 -4.58
N LYS A 147 -2.02 21.54 -4.52
CA LYS A 147 -1.97 22.49 -5.63
C LYS A 147 -0.54 22.92 -5.89
N ALA A 148 -0.05 22.63 -7.12
CA ALA A 148 1.27 23.06 -7.55
C ALA A 148 1.36 24.59 -7.65
N ASP A 149 2.55 25.15 -7.42
CA ASP A 149 2.84 26.61 -7.47
C ASP A 149 2.04 27.47 -6.46
N GLU A 150 1.19 26.84 -5.60
CA GLU A 150 0.45 27.51 -4.55
C GLU A 150 0.96 27.12 -3.15
N TRP A 151 0.64 27.91 -2.13
CA TRP A 151 0.85 27.53 -0.74
C TRP A 151 -0.20 26.50 -0.32
N ASN A 152 0.26 25.37 0.22
CA ASN A 152 -0.58 24.31 0.74
C ASN A 152 -0.33 24.16 2.23
N PHE A 153 -1.38 24.19 3.04
CA PHE A 153 -1.30 23.85 4.45
C PHE A 153 -1.25 22.33 4.62
N VAL A 154 -0.29 21.85 5.38
CA VAL A 154 -0.07 20.42 5.62
C VAL A 154 -0.07 20.15 7.12
N ARG A 155 -0.75 19.05 7.51
CA ARG A 155 -0.72 18.52 8.87
C ARG A 155 -0.34 17.05 8.84
N VAL A 156 0.55 16.65 9.76
CA VAL A 156 0.94 15.26 10.02
C VAL A 156 0.68 14.96 11.48
N GLU A 157 -0.06 13.90 11.76
CA GLU A 157 -0.21 13.34 13.10
C GLU A 157 0.50 11.99 13.15
N ALA A 158 1.56 11.86 13.95
CA ALA A 158 2.29 10.64 14.18
C ALA A 158 2.25 10.33 15.68
N ILE A 159 1.31 9.49 16.13
CA ILE A 159 1.03 9.22 17.55
C ILE A 159 0.87 7.72 17.74
N GLY A 160 1.73 7.12 18.57
CA GLY A 160 1.83 5.67 18.66
C GLY A 160 2.10 5.07 17.27
N ASN A 161 1.33 4.07 16.89
CA ASN A 161 1.42 3.43 15.57
C ASN A 161 0.54 4.10 14.50
N SER A 162 -0.23 5.12 14.86
CA SER A 162 -1.14 5.81 13.95
C SER A 162 -0.45 6.98 13.28
N ILE A 163 -0.46 7.00 11.95
CA ILE A 163 0.09 8.06 11.10
C ILE A 163 -1.01 8.57 10.18
N ARG A 164 -1.30 9.85 10.26
CA ARG A 164 -2.35 10.50 9.46
C ARG A 164 -1.82 11.78 8.86
N THR A 165 -2.28 12.12 7.66
CA THR A 165 -1.87 13.33 6.95
C THR A 165 -3.07 14.06 6.39
N TRP A 166 -2.96 15.38 6.32
CA TRP A 166 -3.94 16.28 5.70
C TRP A 166 -3.22 17.28 4.81
N ILE A 167 -3.85 17.64 3.70
CA ILE A 167 -3.46 18.77 2.86
C ILE A 167 -4.70 19.64 2.63
N ASN A 168 -4.60 20.93 2.91
CA ASN A 168 -5.68 21.92 2.76
C ASN A 168 -7.01 21.47 3.41
N GLY A 169 -6.91 20.83 4.59
CA GLY A 169 -8.05 20.33 5.36
C GLY A 169 -8.62 18.99 4.89
N ILE A 170 -8.14 18.42 3.78
CA ILE A 170 -8.57 17.11 3.28
C ILE A 170 -7.65 16.03 3.85
N GLN A 171 -8.21 15.04 4.54
CA GLN A 171 -7.44 13.90 5.04
C GLN A 171 -6.91 13.07 3.87
N CYS A 172 -5.58 12.91 3.79
CA CYS A 172 -4.92 12.19 2.71
C CYS A 172 -4.61 10.74 3.09
N SER A 173 -4.14 10.49 4.32
CA SER A 173 -3.77 9.16 4.76
C SER A 173 -4.33 8.79 6.14
N ASN A 174 -4.44 7.47 6.38
CA ASN A 174 -4.80 6.86 7.65
C ASN A 174 -4.09 5.51 7.75
N LEU A 175 -2.83 5.55 8.21
CA LEU A 175 -1.92 4.41 8.25
C LEU A 175 -1.67 3.96 9.69
N ILE A 176 -1.66 2.65 9.90
CA ILE A 176 -1.20 2.00 11.13
C ILE A 176 0.09 1.24 10.78
N ASP A 177 1.22 1.67 11.35
CA ASP A 177 2.54 1.09 11.09
C ASP A 177 3.47 1.33 12.28
N ASP A 178 4.20 0.33 12.71
CA ASP A 178 5.06 0.36 13.91
C ASP A 178 6.55 0.24 13.60
N THR A 179 6.93 0.28 12.33
CA THR A 179 8.32 0.04 11.90
C THR A 179 9.30 1.09 12.40
N SER A 180 8.85 2.34 12.60
CA SER A 180 9.66 3.42 13.16
C SER A 180 8.80 4.30 14.07
N THR A 181 9.17 4.35 15.33
CA THR A 181 8.41 5.09 16.35
C THR A 181 9.01 6.45 16.67
N GLU A 182 10.24 6.72 16.25
CA GLU A 182 10.98 7.96 16.55
C GLU A 182 12.01 8.24 15.45
N GLY A 183 12.31 9.49 15.21
CA GLY A 183 13.34 9.94 14.27
C GLY A 183 13.21 11.43 13.95
N PHE A 184 14.09 11.92 13.08
CA PHE A 184 14.08 13.32 12.67
C PHE A 184 12.97 13.64 11.66
N ILE A 185 12.68 14.93 11.50
CA ILE A 185 11.87 15.49 10.42
C ILE A 185 12.84 16.09 9.39
N ALA A 186 12.59 15.90 8.08
CA ALA A 186 13.43 16.52 7.05
C ALA A 186 12.64 16.97 5.82
N LEU A 187 13.06 18.13 5.29
CA LEU A 187 12.56 18.74 4.06
C LEU A 187 13.37 18.21 2.88
N GLN A 188 12.68 17.75 1.83
CA GLN A 188 13.35 17.12 0.68
C GLN A 188 13.41 18.06 -0.54
N ILE A 189 14.59 18.14 -1.16
CA ILE A 189 14.76 18.51 -2.56
C ILE A 189 15.07 17.23 -3.33
N HIS A 190 14.11 16.78 -4.13
CA HIS A 190 14.25 15.53 -4.88
C HIS A 190 15.24 15.68 -6.03
N SER A 191 15.96 14.60 -6.34
CA SER A 191 16.84 14.51 -7.51
C SER A 191 16.09 14.78 -8.81
N ILE A 192 16.70 15.54 -9.71
CA ILE A 192 16.12 15.84 -11.02
C ILE A 192 17.04 15.36 -12.16
N GLY A 193 16.42 14.80 -13.20
CA GLY A 193 17.11 14.37 -14.44
C GLY A 193 16.90 15.28 -15.64
N LYS A 194 15.95 16.23 -15.56
CA LYS A 194 15.61 17.13 -16.66
C LYS A 194 16.16 18.53 -16.40
N LYS A 195 16.89 19.10 -17.37
CA LYS A 195 17.45 20.47 -17.29
C LYS A 195 16.38 21.54 -17.05
N SER A 196 15.18 21.36 -17.58
CA SER A 196 14.05 22.30 -17.40
C SER A 196 13.54 22.41 -15.96
N LEU A 197 13.97 21.53 -15.08
CA LEU A 197 13.60 21.56 -13.66
C LEU A 197 14.70 22.16 -12.78
N GLU A 198 15.91 22.41 -13.31
CA GLU A 198 17.01 23.01 -12.57
C GLU A 198 16.70 24.45 -12.17
N GLY A 199 17.03 24.82 -10.95
CA GLY A 199 16.74 26.16 -10.41
C GLY A 199 15.31 26.37 -9.95
N LYS A 200 14.39 25.40 -10.15
CA LYS A 200 13.06 25.45 -9.54
C LYS A 200 13.14 25.23 -8.04
N THR A 201 12.16 25.71 -7.30
CA THR A 201 12.22 25.77 -5.85
C THR A 201 11.09 25.00 -5.16
N VAL A 202 11.39 24.55 -3.97
CA VAL A 202 10.39 24.19 -2.97
C VAL A 202 10.56 25.11 -1.78
N LYS A 203 9.46 25.64 -1.27
CA LYS A 203 9.47 26.63 -0.19
C LYS A 203 8.61 26.13 0.98
N TRP A 204 9.10 26.35 2.20
CA TRP A 204 8.40 26.00 3.44
C TRP A 204 8.35 27.18 4.38
N LYS A 205 7.24 27.34 5.10
CA LYS A 205 7.07 28.36 6.15
C LYS A 205 6.17 27.85 7.25
N ASN A 206 6.10 28.57 8.37
CA ASN A 206 5.20 28.29 9.50
C ASN A 206 5.33 26.84 10.01
N ILE A 207 6.56 26.26 9.95
CA ILE A 207 6.82 24.91 10.43
C ILE A 207 6.73 24.91 11.94
N ARG A 208 5.72 24.25 12.50
CA ARG A 208 5.52 24.13 13.95
C ARG A 208 5.17 22.70 14.36
N ILE A 209 5.56 22.34 15.55
CA ILE A 209 5.34 21.02 16.12
C ILE A 209 4.84 21.11 17.54
N THR A 210 3.96 20.19 17.93
CA THR A 210 3.62 19.96 19.34
C THR A 210 3.81 18.50 19.70
N THR A 211 4.40 18.25 20.86
CA THR A 211 4.58 16.91 21.45
C THR A 211 3.74 16.73 22.72
N SER A 212 3.11 17.80 23.21
CA SER A 212 2.28 17.80 24.42
C SER A 212 0.77 17.82 24.11
N GLU A 213 0.35 18.51 23.05
CA GLU A 213 -1.06 18.65 22.63
C GLU A 213 -1.49 17.52 21.68
N ILE A 214 -0.90 16.33 21.82
CA ILE A 214 -1.15 15.18 20.94
C ILE A 214 -2.58 14.62 21.03
N ASN A 215 -3.37 15.02 22.01
CA ASN A 215 -4.79 14.67 22.13
C ASN A 215 -5.68 15.52 21.20
N ASN A 216 -5.18 16.64 20.67
CA ASN A 216 -5.91 17.51 19.74
C ASN A 216 -5.87 16.96 18.31
N ARG A 217 -6.22 15.68 18.16
CA ARG A 217 -6.26 14.97 16.87
C ARG A 217 -7.48 15.38 16.06
N CYS A 218 -7.27 15.46 14.75
CA CYS A 218 -8.38 15.59 13.85
C CYS A 218 -9.26 14.32 13.84
N PRO A 219 -10.57 14.44 13.66
CA PRO A 219 -11.42 13.27 13.39
C PRO A 219 -10.91 12.49 12.17
N VAL A 220 -11.22 11.20 12.12
CA VAL A 220 -10.95 10.38 10.94
C VAL A 220 -12.17 10.47 10.02
N GLU A 221 -11.90 10.78 8.77
CA GLU A 221 -12.92 10.85 7.74
C GLU A 221 -13.23 9.46 7.18
N ASP A 222 -14.48 9.14 6.95
CA ASP A 222 -14.91 7.81 6.46
C ASP A 222 -14.31 7.43 5.11
N TYR A 223 -13.98 8.42 4.27
CA TYR A 223 -13.34 8.19 2.97
C TYR A 223 -11.85 7.86 3.09
N ALA A 224 -11.19 8.16 4.21
CA ALA A 224 -9.79 7.86 4.47
C ALA A 224 -9.66 6.46 5.12
N LYS A 225 -9.84 5.41 4.31
CA LYS A 225 -9.80 4.02 4.76
C LYS A 225 -8.50 3.72 5.49
N GLU A 226 -8.60 2.97 6.59
CA GLU A 226 -7.43 2.56 7.36
C GLU A 226 -6.63 1.49 6.61
N ILE A 227 -5.31 1.68 6.50
CA ILE A 227 -4.36 0.65 6.08
C ILE A 227 -3.54 0.24 7.30
N ASN A 228 -3.56 -1.04 7.64
CA ASN A 228 -2.80 -1.60 8.75
C ASN A 228 -1.66 -2.48 8.23
N ASN A 229 -0.42 -2.14 8.60
CA ASN A 229 0.80 -2.84 8.23
C ASN A 229 1.46 -3.59 9.40
N ILE A 230 0.81 -3.62 10.58
CA ILE A 230 1.34 -4.38 11.73
C ILE A 230 1.07 -5.87 11.51
N ASP A 231 2.11 -6.67 11.64
CA ASP A 231 2.07 -8.09 11.38
C ASP A 231 1.12 -8.84 12.35
N ASN A 232 0.22 -9.63 11.79
CA ASN A 232 -0.73 -10.48 12.50
C ASN A 232 -1.48 -9.76 13.63
N PHE A 233 -1.84 -8.50 13.36
CA PHE A 233 -2.58 -7.64 14.27
C PHE A 233 -3.80 -7.03 13.58
N LEU A 234 -4.96 -7.03 14.22
CA LEU A 234 -6.14 -6.29 13.80
C LEU A 234 -6.37 -5.11 14.72
N THR A 235 -6.59 -3.94 14.15
CA THR A 235 -7.06 -2.77 14.88
C THR A 235 -8.49 -3.00 15.39
N GLU A 236 -8.95 -2.23 16.39
CA GLU A 236 -10.33 -2.27 16.83
C GLU A 236 -11.29 -1.95 15.67
N LYS A 237 -10.94 -0.93 14.86
CA LYS A 237 -11.72 -0.61 13.66
C LYS A 237 -11.84 -1.79 12.70
N GLN A 238 -10.76 -2.51 12.44
CA GLN A 238 -10.82 -3.69 11.56
C GLN A 238 -11.70 -4.79 12.15
N LYS A 239 -11.66 -5.01 13.46
CA LYS A 239 -12.57 -5.97 14.16
C LYS A 239 -14.03 -5.54 14.03
N ASP A 240 -14.33 -4.26 14.25
CA ASP A 240 -15.67 -3.68 14.10
C ASP A 240 -16.17 -3.75 12.65
N ASP A 241 -15.26 -3.62 11.67
CA ASP A 241 -15.54 -3.78 10.23
C ASP A 241 -15.69 -5.26 9.81
N GLY A 242 -15.62 -6.22 10.73
CA GLY A 242 -15.84 -7.65 10.51
C GLY A 242 -14.62 -8.43 10.03
N TRP A 243 -13.41 -7.85 10.06
CA TRP A 243 -12.19 -8.58 9.74
C TRP A 243 -11.87 -9.65 10.77
N LYS A 244 -11.50 -10.82 10.31
CA LYS A 244 -10.99 -11.93 11.12
C LYS A 244 -9.76 -12.55 10.46
N PHE A 245 -8.80 -12.99 11.26
CA PHE A 245 -7.73 -13.84 10.76
C PHE A 245 -8.27 -15.22 10.44
N ILE A 246 -7.87 -15.79 9.30
CA ILE A 246 -8.08 -17.19 8.93
C ILE A 246 -6.77 -17.99 9.00
N PHE A 247 -5.70 -17.35 9.45
CA PHE A 247 -4.45 -17.95 9.90
C PHE A 247 -4.01 -17.21 11.17
N ASP A 248 -3.90 -17.94 12.27
CA ASP A 248 -3.61 -17.38 13.60
C ASP A 248 -2.11 -17.09 13.85
N GLY A 249 -1.26 -17.34 12.86
CA GLY A 249 0.20 -17.16 12.95
C GLY A 249 0.93 -18.31 13.65
N ASN A 250 0.24 -19.27 14.26
CA ASN A 250 0.83 -20.30 15.10
C ASN A 250 0.43 -21.72 14.72
N THR A 251 -0.79 -21.92 14.26
CA THR A 251 -1.35 -23.25 13.97
C THR A 251 -1.90 -23.32 12.53
N SER A 252 -2.13 -24.54 12.07
CA SER A 252 -2.80 -24.79 10.78
C SER A 252 -4.32 -24.85 10.91
N ASN A 253 -4.90 -24.42 12.03
CA ASN A 253 -6.33 -24.41 12.25
C ASN A 253 -7.05 -23.62 11.14
N GLY A 254 -8.15 -24.16 10.63
CA GLY A 254 -8.87 -23.56 9.51
C GLY A 254 -8.37 -23.95 8.13
N TRP A 255 -7.22 -24.64 8.03
CA TRP A 255 -6.62 -25.07 6.77
C TRP A 255 -6.44 -26.58 6.69
N VAL A 256 -6.66 -27.13 5.51
CA VAL A 256 -6.45 -28.56 5.19
C VAL A 256 -5.81 -28.70 3.83
N SER A 257 -5.31 -29.89 3.49
CA SER A 257 -4.89 -30.19 2.11
C SER A 257 -6.07 -30.09 1.15
N ALA A 258 -5.84 -29.61 -0.06
CA ALA A 258 -6.84 -29.65 -1.13
C ALA A 258 -7.23 -31.09 -1.54
N LYS A 259 -6.48 -32.11 -1.07
CA LYS A 259 -6.67 -33.53 -1.42
C LYS A 259 -7.02 -34.43 -0.23
N SER A 260 -7.08 -33.88 1.00
CA SER A 260 -7.43 -34.63 2.22
C SER A 260 -8.00 -33.71 3.30
N ASP A 261 -8.60 -34.31 4.32
CA ASP A 261 -9.24 -33.58 5.42
C ASP A 261 -8.27 -33.11 6.52
N SER A 262 -6.95 -33.29 6.32
CA SER A 262 -5.92 -32.88 7.26
C SER A 262 -4.90 -31.94 6.62
N PHE A 263 -4.25 -31.12 7.44
CA PHE A 263 -3.14 -30.28 6.96
C PHE A 263 -1.94 -31.17 6.53
N PRO A 264 -1.20 -30.82 5.46
CA PRO A 264 -0.05 -31.61 5.01
C PRO A 264 1.00 -31.78 6.10
N SER A 265 1.52 -33.00 6.27
CA SER A 265 2.58 -33.31 7.25
C SER A 265 3.98 -32.85 6.83
N LYS A 266 4.15 -32.42 5.58
CA LYS A 266 5.39 -31.92 4.99
C LYS A 266 5.09 -30.81 3.97
N GLY A 267 6.12 -30.10 3.52
CA GLY A 267 6.03 -29.12 2.45
C GLY A 267 5.51 -27.75 2.89
N TRP A 268 4.89 -27.67 4.05
CA TRP A 268 4.45 -26.42 4.67
C TRP A 268 5.11 -26.22 6.02
N LYS A 269 5.44 -24.98 6.35
CA LYS A 269 6.06 -24.60 7.63
C LYS A 269 5.36 -23.39 8.22
N ILE A 270 5.09 -23.46 9.51
CA ILE A 270 4.61 -22.32 10.31
C ILE A 270 5.73 -21.92 11.25
N ASN A 271 6.16 -20.68 11.21
CA ASN A 271 7.19 -20.14 12.08
C ASN A 271 7.08 -18.63 12.23
N ASN A 272 7.08 -18.12 13.47
CA ASN A 272 7.04 -16.70 13.79
C ASN A 272 5.95 -15.90 13.04
N GLY A 273 4.73 -16.39 13.02
CA GLY A 273 3.61 -15.74 12.36
C GLY A 273 3.58 -15.88 10.84
N ILE A 274 4.49 -16.66 10.28
CA ILE A 274 4.63 -16.85 8.83
C ILE A 274 4.28 -18.29 8.46
N LEU A 275 3.44 -18.44 7.45
CA LEU A 275 3.11 -19.70 6.78
C LEU A 275 3.89 -19.76 5.47
N SER A 276 4.73 -20.77 5.28
CA SER A 276 5.57 -20.92 4.08
C SER A 276 5.35 -22.25 3.41
N VAL A 277 5.22 -22.25 2.08
CA VAL A 277 5.42 -23.44 1.26
C VAL A 277 6.92 -23.61 1.03
N LEU A 278 7.42 -24.81 1.21
CA LEU A 278 8.84 -25.13 1.06
C LEU A 278 9.13 -25.57 -0.37
N SER A 279 10.32 -25.21 -0.88
CA SER A 279 10.72 -25.57 -2.25
C SER A 279 10.77 -27.09 -2.46
N SER A 280 10.25 -27.53 -3.59
CA SER A 280 10.41 -28.87 -4.17
C SER A 280 11.16 -28.83 -5.51
N ASN A 281 11.98 -27.77 -5.73
CA ASN A 281 12.70 -27.53 -6.98
C ASN A 281 11.78 -27.41 -8.21
N GLY A 282 10.69 -26.66 -8.06
CA GLY A 282 9.73 -26.39 -9.14
C GLY A 282 8.80 -27.56 -9.48
N LYS A 283 8.71 -28.56 -8.61
CA LYS A 283 7.79 -29.70 -8.79
C LYS A 283 6.47 -29.42 -8.11
N GLU A 284 5.48 -29.03 -8.91
CA GLU A 284 4.16 -28.66 -8.44
C GLU A 284 3.49 -29.75 -7.62
N SER A 285 3.01 -29.42 -6.44
CA SER A 285 2.24 -30.28 -5.53
C SER A 285 2.94 -31.57 -5.06
N GLU A 286 4.27 -31.70 -5.23
CA GLU A 286 5.00 -32.92 -4.82
C GLU A 286 5.43 -32.91 -3.35
N ASN A 287 5.55 -31.72 -2.73
CA ASN A 287 6.05 -31.57 -1.37
C ASN A 287 4.98 -31.10 -0.37
N GLY A 288 3.81 -31.66 -0.41
CA GLY A 288 2.70 -31.31 0.49
C GLY A 288 1.43 -30.95 -0.26
N GLY A 289 1.56 -30.33 -1.40
CA GLY A 289 0.45 -29.90 -2.25
C GLY A 289 -0.27 -28.66 -1.70
N ASP A 290 -1.30 -28.23 -2.40
CA ASP A 290 -2.10 -27.07 -2.07
C ASP A 290 -2.82 -27.23 -0.73
N ILE A 291 -2.99 -26.12 -0.03
CA ILE A 291 -3.85 -26.04 1.15
C ILE A 291 -5.06 -25.15 0.87
N VAL A 292 -6.19 -25.50 1.47
CA VAL A 292 -7.46 -24.77 1.34
C VAL A 292 -8.05 -24.44 2.70
N THR A 293 -8.83 -23.36 2.75
CA THR A 293 -9.68 -23.07 3.93
C THR A 293 -10.71 -24.18 4.12
N LYS A 294 -11.05 -24.51 5.38
CA LYS A 294 -12.18 -25.41 5.68
C LYS A 294 -13.52 -24.77 5.30
N ASP A 295 -13.63 -23.46 5.53
CA ASP A 295 -14.82 -22.68 5.22
C ASP A 295 -14.85 -22.29 3.75
N LYS A 296 -16.05 -22.03 3.22
CA LYS A 296 -16.31 -21.48 1.90
C LYS A 296 -16.81 -20.06 2.03
N TYR A 297 -16.47 -19.23 1.06
CA TYR A 297 -16.80 -17.82 1.04
C TYR A 297 -17.50 -17.46 -0.25
N GLU A 298 -18.46 -16.51 -0.19
CA GLU A 298 -19.25 -16.01 -1.31
C GLU A 298 -18.92 -14.55 -1.60
N ASN A 299 -19.34 -13.65 -0.70
CA ASN A 299 -19.07 -12.23 -0.77
C ASN A 299 -18.06 -11.87 0.31
N PHE A 300 -16.87 -11.50 -0.11
CA PHE A 300 -15.74 -11.32 0.82
C PHE A 300 -14.72 -10.29 0.35
N GLU A 301 -13.97 -9.76 1.28
CA GLU A 301 -12.68 -9.13 1.08
C GLU A 301 -11.61 -9.97 1.78
N PHE A 302 -10.69 -10.50 1.01
CA PHE A 302 -9.57 -11.31 1.45
C PHE A 302 -8.27 -10.57 1.27
N GLU A 303 -7.39 -10.60 2.26
CA GLU A 303 -6.09 -9.93 2.22
C GLU A 303 -5.02 -10.79 2.85
N LEU A 304 -3.84 -10.82 2.25
CA LEU A 304 -2.62 -11.37 2.82
C LEU A 304 -1.40 -10.61 2.33
N ASP A 305 -0.30 -10.73 3.08
CA ASP A 305 1.02 -10.34 2.59
C ASP A 305 1.77 -11.61 2.13
N PHE A 306 2.44 -11.54 0.97
CA PHE A 306 3.25 -12.63 0.42
C PHE A 306 4.67 -12.16 0.14
N LYS A 307 5.62 -13.12 0.22
CA LYS A 307 7.02 -12.92 -0.13
C LYS A 307 7.52 -14.11 -0.93
N ILE A 308 8.10 -13.82 -2.11
CA ILE A 308 8.59 -14.82 -3.04
C ILE A 308 10.11 -14.90 -3.04
N THR A 309 10.63 -16.06 -3.40
CA THR A 309 12.04 -16.23 -3.81
C THR A 309 12.22 -15.87 -5.29
N LYS A 310 13.48 -15.75 -5.74
CA LYS A 310 13.79 -15.40 -7.13
C LYS A 310 13.28 -16.47 -8.10
N GLY A 311 12.49 -16.05 -9.07
CA GLY A 311 11.90 -16.92 -10.09
C GLY A 311 10.71 -17.74 -9.59
N ALA A 312 10.21 -17.49 -8.39
CA ALA A 312 9.12 -18.28 -7.81
C ALA A 312 7.79 -18.09 -8.51
N ASN A 313 6.98 -19.15 -8.44
CA ASN A 313 5.60 -19.25 -8.89
C ASN A 313 4.73 -19.81 -7.75
N SER A 314 3.57 -19.22 -7.56
CA SER A 314 2.51 -19.62 -6.63
C SER A 314 1.20 -18.95 -7.05
N GLY A 315 0.13 -19.14 -6.27
CA GLY A 315 -1.17 -18.49 -6.52
C GLY A 315 -2.06 -18.52 -5.31
N ILE A 316 -3.00 -17.58 -5.29
CA ILE A 316 -4.16 -17.59 -4.40
C ILE A 316 -5.37 -17.94 -5.24
N LYS A 317 -5.98 -19.11 -5.00
CA LYS A 317 -7.21 -19.47 -5.70
C LYS A 317 -8.41 -19.21 -4.82
N TYR A 318 -9.51 -18.85 -5.45
CA TYR A 318 -10.78 -18.60 -4.79
C TYR A 318 -11.94 -19.19 -5.61
N PHE A 319 -13.08 -19.39 -4.99
CA PHE A 319 -14.15 -20.24 -5.53
C PHE A 319 -13.63 -21.61 -5.95
N VAL A 320 -12.76 -22.20 -5.11
CA VAL A 320 -12.19 -23.52 -5.38
C VAL A 320 -13.25 -24.59 -5.16
N ASP A 321 -13.39 -25.49 -6.14
CA ASP A 321 -14.22 -26.67 -6.08
C ASP A 321 -13.36 -27.92 -5.91
N LEU A 322 -13.39 -28.54 -4.73
CA LEU A 322 -12.63 -29.75 -4.43
C LEU A 322 -13.16 -31.00 -5.16
N ALA A 323 -14.33 -30.93 -5.79
CA ALA A 323 -14.84 -32.02 -6.63
C ALA A 323 -14.11 -32.08 -7.98
N LEU A 324 -13.54 -30.97 -8.43
CA LEU A 324 -12.78 -30.88 -9.68
C LEU A 324 -11.33 -31.28 -9.47
N ASN A 325 -10.74 -31.98 -10.47
CA ASN A 325 -9.33 -32.40 -10.47
C ASN A 325 -8.87 -33.12 -9.18
N LYS A 326 -9.51 -34.24 -8.85
CA LYS A 326 -9.13 -35.08 -7.70
C LYS A 326 -7.78 -35.81 -7.90
N GLY A 327 -7.25 -35.83 -9.13
CA GLY A 327 -5.98 -36.44 -9.47
C GLY A 327 -4.75 -35.61 -9.10
N ALA A 328 -3.65 -35.79 -9.82
CA ALA A 328 -2.43 -35.00 -9.66
C ALA A 328 -2.62 -33.54 -10.07
N GLY A 329 -1.78 -32.67 -9.55
CA GLY A 329 -1.79 -31.23 -9.80
C GLY A 329 -2.72 -30.45 -8.86
N SER A 330 -2.84 -29.18 -9.12
CA SER A 330 -3.54 -28.21 -8.28
C SER A 330 -5.06 -28.35 -8.35
N ALA A 331 -5.76 -28.07 -7.27
CA ALA A 331 -7.22 -27.96 -7.26
C ALA A 331 -7.69 -26.75 -8.11
N ILE A 332 -8.93 -26.82 -8.60
CA ILE A 332 -9.46 -25.90 -9.61
C ILE A 332 -10.24 -24.76 -8.97
N GLY A 333 -9.91 -23.54 -9.33
CA GLY A 333 -10.55 -22.29 -8.92
C GLY A 333 -10.04 -21.11 -9.74
N LEU A 334 -10.65 -19.95 -9.57
CA LEU A 334 -10.14 -18.68 -10.10
C LEU A 334 -8.82 -18.35 -9.37
N GLU A 335 -7.82 -17.85 -10.08
CA GLU A 335 -6.47 -17.72 -9.52
C GLU A 335 -5.93 -16.30 -9.66
N TYR A 336 -5.65 -15.67 -8.51
CA TYR A 336 -4.78 -14.50 -8.40
C TYR A 336 -3.33 -14.99 -8.47
N GLN A 337 -2.63 -14.66 -9.56
CA GLN A 337 -1.28 -15.13 -9.82
C GLN A 337 -0.24 -14.49 -8.88
N ILE A 338 0.61 -15.29 -8.28
CA ILE A 338 1.82 -14.86 -7.56
C ILE A 338 3.03 -15.32 -8.36
N LEU A 339 3.78 -14.38 -8.94
CA LEU A 339 4.87 -14.71 -9.85
C LEU A 339 6.00 -13.67 -9.79
N ASP A 340 7.24 -14.14 -9.90
CA ASP A 340 8.36 -13.26 -10.20
C ASP A 340 8.34 -12.86 -11.70
N ASN A 341 7.71 -11.74 -12.01
CA ASN A 341 7.60 -11.26 -13.39
C ASN A 341 8.94 -11.02 -14.08
N LYS A 342 10.02 -10.89 -13.32
CA LYS A 342 11.35 -10.59 -13.86
C LYS A 342 12.13 -11.84 -14.26
N PHE A 343 11.98 -12.92 -13.50
CA PHE A 343 12.84 -14.09 -13.65
C PHE A 343 12.09 -15.38 -13.99
N HIS A 344 10.77 -15.44 -13.82
CA HIS A 344 10.00 -16.62 -14.18
C HIS A 344 9.62 -16.62 -15.67
N LEU A 345 9.75 -17.78 -16.33
CA LEU A 345 9.55 -17.91 -17.78
C LEU A 345 8.11 -17.63 -18.22
N ASP A 346 7.12 -17.95 -17.39
CA ASP A 346 5.69 -17.74 -17.71
C ASP A 346 5.32 -16.26 -17.83
N ALA A 347 6.00 -15.37 -17.11
CA ALA A 347 5.77 -13.93 -17.22
C ALA A 347 6.01 -13.36 -18.63
N SER A 348 6.85 -14.03 -19.42
CA SER A 348 7.19 -13.61 -20.79
C SER A 348 6.39 -14.35 -21.86
N LYS A 349 5.66 -15.41 -21.51
CA LYS A 349 4.86 -16.19 -22.46
C LYS A 349 3.72 -15.35 -22.98
N LYS A 350 3.61 -15.30 -24.30
CA LYS A 350 2.50 -14.68 -25.03
C LYS A 350 1.47 -15.74 -25.35
N PHE A 351 0.22 -15.53 -24.96
CA PHE A 351 -0.87 -16.45 -25.27
C PHE A 351 -1.67 -15.93 -26.46
N ARG A 352 -2.01 -16.83 -27.37
CA ARG A 352 -2.96 -16.54 -28.44
C ARG A 352 -4.35 -16.36 -27.83
N VAL A 353 -4.96 -15.24 -28.07
CA VAL A 353 -6.39 -15.08 -27.84
C VAL A 353 -7.09 -15.55 -29.12
N MET A 354 -7.76 -16.68 -29.02
CA MET A 354 -8.81 -17.25 -29.88
C MET A 354 -8.58 -17.40 -31.39
N GLU A 355 -8.75 -18.62 -31.86
CA GLU A 355 -9.31 -18.92 -33.18
C GLU A 355 -10.83 -19.14 -33.02
N LEU A 356 -11.67 -18.25 -33.52
CA LEU A 356 -13.08 -18.54 -33.75
C LEU A 356 -13.17 -19.40 -35.02
N GLU A 357 -13.95 -20.49 -34.96
CA GLU A 357 -14.17 -21.34 -36.14
C GLU A 357 -14.57 -20.51 -37.35
N GLY A 358 -13.71 -20.51 -38.37
CA GLY A 358 -13.99 -19.98 -39.69
C GLY A 358 -13.47 -18.59 -40.04
N GLU A 359 -13.01 -17.77 -39.12
CA GLU A 359 -12.41 -16.48 -39.42
C GLU A 359 -11.02 -16.34 -38.75
N LYS A 360 -9.98 -16.22 -39.57
CA LYS A 360 -8.64 -15.85 -39.12
C LYS A 360 -8.59 -14.36 -38.80
N TRP A 361 -8.69 -14.02 -37.52
CA TRP A 361 -8.32 -12.70 -37.07
C TRP A 361 -6.80 -12.67 -36.86
N GLU A 362 -6.08 -11.92 -37.68
CA GLU A 362 -4.69 -11.58 -37.39
C GLU A 362 -4.66 -10.60 -36.23
N LEU A 363 -4.36 -11.13 -35.01
CA LEU A 363 -4.09 -10.28 -33.85
C LEU A 363 -2.88 -9.41 -34.14
N LYS A 364 -3.04 -8.12 -34.07
CA LYS A 364 -1.91 -7.19 -34.06
C LYS A 364 -1.01 -7.50 -32.88
N LYS A 365 0.29 -7.20 -33.00
CA LYS A 365 1.31 -7.48 -31.97
C LYS A 365 0.97 -6.84 -30.62
N GLU A 366 0.19 -5.78 -30.61
CA GLU A 366 -0.36 -5.04 -29.47
C GLU A 366 -1.53 -5.74 -28.75
N ASP A 367 -2.22 -6.68 -29.40
CA ASP A 367 -3.37 -7.42 -28.83
C ASP A 367 -2.95 -8.65 -28.04
N ILE A 368 -1.63 -8.94 -27.96
CA ILE A 368 -1.10 -10.11 -27.23
C ILE A 368 -0.92 -9.74 -25.78
N LYS A 369 -1.83 -10.16 -24.93
CA LYS A 369 -1.81 -9.92 -23.47
C LYS A 369 -0.97 -10.95 -22.73
N ARG A 370 -0.35 -10.52 -21.62
CA ARG A 370 0.47 -11.35 -20.73
C ARG A 370 -0.34 -11.70 -19.47
N ASN A 371 -1.34 -12.53 -19.62
CA ASN A 371 -2.30 -12.85 -18.56
C ASN A 371 -1.82 -13.87 -17.51
N ARG A 372 -0.49 -14.06 -17.40
CA ARG A 372 0.14 -14.92 -16.38
C ARG A 372 1.10 -14.16 -15.47
N GLY A 373 1.11 -12.84 -15.54
CA GLY A 373 1.88 -12.00 -14.63
C GLY A 373 1.26 -11.93 -13.25
N VAL A 374 2.03 -11.40 -12.28
CA VAL A 374 1.56 -11.19 -10.91
C VAL A 374 0.24 -10.43 -10.88
N ALA A 375 -0.66 -10.80 -9.98
CA ALA A 375 -1.98 -10.25 -9.76
C ALA A 375 -2.98 -10.41 -10.94
N SER A 376 -2.57 -10.98 -12.08
CA SER A 376 -3.49 -11.34 -13.17
C SER A 376 -4.50 -12.39 -12.68
N LEU A 377 -5.69 -12.42 -13.29
CA LEU A 377 -6.52 -13.61 -13.27
C LEU A 377 -5.88 -14.61 -14.22
N TYR A 378 -5.19 -15.58 -13.65
CA TYR A 378 -4.29 -16.48 -14.37
C TYR A 378 -4.93 -17.09 -15.61
N ASP A 379 -4.25 -16.91 -16.75
CA ASP A 379 -4.63 -17.46 -18.06
C ASP A 379 -5.94 -16.89 -18.67
N LEU A 380 -6.55 -15.89 -18.02
CA LEU A 380 -7.80 -15.25 -18.46
C LEU A 380 -7.63 -13.74 -18.67
N ILE A 381 -7.30 -12.95 -17.63
CA ILE A 381 -7.27 -11.49 -17.71
C ILE A 381 -5.92 -10.98 -17.16
N GLU A 382 -5.21 -10.17 -17.97
CA GLU A 382 -3.96 -9.52 -17.55
C GLU A 382 -4.24 -8.41 -16.53
N ALA A 383 -3.45 -8.36 -15.45
CA ALA A 383 -3.44 -7.23 -14.54
C ALA A 383 -2.88 -5.99 -15.22
N GLU A 384 -3.52 -4.85 -15.01
CA GLU A 384 -3.04 -3.57 -15.52
C GLU A 384 -1.72 -3.17 -14.84
N LYS A 385 -0.83 -2.60 -15.64
CA LYS A 385 0.46 -2.10 -15.15
C LYS A 385 0.34 -0.66 -14.71
N PHE A 386 -0.28 -0.41 -13.57
CA PHE A 386 -0.13 0.89 -12.93
C PHE A 386 1.26 0.95 -12.29
N ASN A 387 2.02 1.97 -12.52
CA ASN A 387 3.25 2.43 -11.84
C ASN A 387 4.02 1.45 -10.92
N HIS A 388 3.68 0.16 -10.95
CA HIS A 388 4.27 -0.86 -10.10
C HIS A 388 5.70 -1.12 -10.51
N LYS A 389 6.59 -0.94 -9.57
CA LYS A 389 7.79 -1.76 -9.54
C LYS A 389 7.30 -3.21 -9.52
N SER A 390 7.83 -4.04 -10.41
CA SER A 390 7.60 -5.48 -10.38
C SER A 390 7.77 -6.00 -8.94
N VAL A 391 6.94 -6.94 -8.53
CA VAL A 391 7.14 -7.68 -7.27
C VAL A 391 8.60 -8.09 -7.17
N SER A 392 9.24 -7.71 -6.07
CA SER A 392 10.66 -7.96 -5.84
C SER A 392 10.84 -9.18 -4.96
N ALA A 393 11.61 -10.15 -5.42
CA ALA A 393 11.98 -11.31 -4.62
C ALA A 393 12.64 -10.88 -3.30
N GLY A 394 12.24 -11.51 -2.20
CA GLY A 394 12.71 -11.21 -0.85
C GLY A 394 12.00 -10.05 -0.13
N GLN A 395 11.08 -9.35 -0.80
CA GLN A 395 10.25 -8.30 -0.20
C GLN A 395 8.82 -8.79 0.02
N TRP A 396 8.16 -8.22 1.03
CA TRP A 396 6.74 -8.45 1.29
C TRP A 396 5.89 -7.56 0.39
N HIS A 397 4.86 -8.14 -0.19
CA HIS A 397 3.85 -7.51 -1.03
C HIS A 397 2.46 -7.89 -0.55
N ARG A 398 1.50 -7.00 -0.68
CA ARG A 398 0.12 -7.22 -0.27
C ARG A 398 -0.75 -7.61 -1.46
N ALA A 399 -1.37 -8.78 -1.36
CA ALA A 399 -2.46 -9.19 -2.25
C ALA A 399 -3.80 -8.98 -1.57
N LYS A 400 -4.78 -8.43 -2.31
CA LYS A 400 -6.15 -8.32 -1.86
C LYS A 400 -7.09 -8.76 -2.99
N ILE A 401 -8.11 -9.52 -2.63
CA ILE A 401 -9.18 -9.96 -3.51
C ILE A 401 -10.49 -9.52 -2.90
N ILE A 402 -11.29 -8.78 -3.66
CA ILE A 402 -12.64 -8.41 -3.27
C ILE A 402 -13.60 -9.16 -4.21
N SER A 403 -14.60 -9.85 -3.65
CA SER A 403 -15.69 -10.44 -4.40
C SER A 403 -17.00 -10.03 -3.77
N ASN A 404 -17.85 -9.33 -4.53
CA ASN A 404 -19.15 -8.88 -4.07
C ASN A 404 -20.18 -8.99 -5.21
N ASN A 405 -21.20 -9.83 -5.05
CA ASN A 405 -22.27 -10.06 -6.03
C ASN A 405 -21.74 -10.32 -7.46
N GLY A 406 -20.67 -11.13 -7.55
CA GLY A 406 -20.03 -11.49 -8.82
C GLY A 406 -19.04 -10.46 -9.37
N HIS A 407 -19.00 -9.24 -8.87
CA HIS A 407 -17.94 -8.30 -9.16
C HIS A 407 -16.67 -8.68 -8.38
N VAL A 408 -15.57 -8.81 -9.07
CA VAL A 408 -14.27 -9.22 -8.49
C VAL A 408 -13.21 -8.19 -8.80
N GLU A 409 -12.41 -7.85 -7.80
CA GLU A 409 -11.25 -6.97 -7.93
C GLU A 409 -9.99 -7.69 -7.42
N HIS A 410 -8.87 -7.50 -8.13
CA HIS A 410 -7.54 -7.81 -7.63
C HIS A 410 -6.79 -6.52 -7.31
N TRP A 411 -6.15 -6.50 -6.17
CA TRP A 411 -5.32 -5.40 -5.69
C TRP A 411 -3.91 -5.90 -5.37
N LEU A 412 -2.90 -5.12 -5.70
CA LEU A 412 -1.50 -5.37 -5.37
C LEU A 412 -0.91 -4.12 -4.72
N ASP A 413 -0.33 -4.26 -3.53
CA ASP A 413 0.26 -3.17 -2.75
C ASP A 413 -0.68 -1.94 -2.61
N ASN A 414 -1.96 -2.23 -2.32
CA ASN A 414 -3.05 -1.26 -2.18
C ASN A 414 -3.44 -0.51 -3.48
N GLU A 415 -3.05 -0.99 -4.64
CA GLU A 415 -3.53 -0.49 -5.93
C GLU A 415 -4.41 -1.54 -6.61
N LYS A 416 -5.59 -1.10 -7.10
CA LYS A 416 -6.44 -1.98 -7.92
C LYS A 416 -5.79 -2.17 -9.29
N VAL A 417 -5.55 -3.43 -9.66
CA VAL A 417 -4.85 -3.80 -10.89
C VAL A 417 -5.71 -4.58 -11.87
N LEU A 418 -6.87 -5.05 -11.43
CA LEU A 418 -7.79 -5.82 -12.23
C LEU A 418 -9.20 -5.73 -11.64
N GLU A 419 -10.21 -5.67 -12.50
CA GLU A 419 -11.61 -5.91 -12.12
C GLU A 419 -12.39 -6.63 -13.22
N TYR A 420 -13.37 -7.43 -12.85
CA TYR A 420 -14.27 -8.12 -13.77
C TYR A 420 -15.56 -8.57 -13.08
N ASN A 421 -16.56 -8.92 -13.87
CA ASN A 421 -17.77 -9.56 -13.35
C ASN A 421 -17.83 -11.02 -13.83
N ARG A 422 -17.74 -11.98 -12.88
CA ARG A 422 -17.68 -13.41 -13.16
C ARG A 422 -18.97 -14.00 -13.72
N PHE A 423 -20.08 -13.29 -13.62
CA PHE A 423 -21.36 -13.70 -14.19
C PHE A 423 -21.66 -13.05 -15.53
N SER A 424 -20.82 -12.15 -16.02
CA SER A 424 -20.99 -11.48 -17.31
C SER A 424 -20.84 -12.44 -18.49
N GLN A 425 -21.47 -12.11 -19.62
CA GLN A 425 -21.32 -12.85 -20.86
C GLN A 425 -19.87 -12.86 -21.36
N VAL A 426 -19.17 -11.73 -21.19
CA VAL A 426 -17.76 -11.60 -21.58
C VAL A 426 -16.90 -12.59 -20.80
N PHE A 427 -17.10 -12.70 -19.48
CA PHE A 427 -16.35 -13.64 -18.65
C PHE A 427 -16.65 -15.10 -19.02
N LYS A 428 -17.92 -15.43 -19.26
CA LYS A 428 -18.32 -16.78 -19.72
C LYS A 428 -17.67 -17.13 -21.06
N ALA A 429 -17.61 -16.17 -21.99
CA ALA A 429 -16.93 -16.35 -23.26
C ALA A 429 -15.40 -16.58 -23.05
N LEU A 430 -14.74 -15.80 -22.19
CA LEU A 430 -13.31 -16.01 -21.87
C LEU A 430 -13.04 -17.42 -21.36
N ILE A 431 -13.89 -17.95 -20.47
CA ILE A 431 -13.78 -19.34 -19.97
C ILE A 431 -13.94 -20.33 -21.11
N GLN A 432 -14.98 -20.17 -21.94
CA GLN A 432 -15.28 -21.07 -23.05
C GLN A 432 -14.11 -21.23 -24.04
N TYR A 433 -13.36 -20.15 -24.25
CA TYR A 433 -12.20 -20.14 -25.15
C TYR A 433 -10.84 -20.36 -24.44
N SER A 434 -10.85 -20.71 -23.16
CA SER A 434 -9.67 -21.01 -22.38
C SER A 434 -9.49 -22.51 -22.12
N LYS A 435 -8.37 -22.89 -21.53
CA LYS A 435 -8.15 -24.27 -21.03
C LYS A 435 -9.17 -24.70 -19.96
N TYR A 436 -9.89 -23.74 -19.37
CA TYR A 436 -10.87 -23.99 -18.32
C TYR A 436 -12.24 -24.44 -18.84
N SER A 437 -12.48 -24.37 -20.16
CA SER A 437 -13.73 -24.85 -20.79
C SER A 437 -14.05 -26.34 -20.51
N LYS A 438 -13.02 -27.12 -20.19
CA LYS A 438 -13.17 -28.54 -19.81
C LYS A 438 -13.77 -28.75 -18.40
N TRP A 439 -13.83 -27.69 -17.58
CA TRP A 439 -14.36 -27.76 -16.24
C TRP A 439 -15.73 -27.11 -16.19
N GLU A 440 -16.76 -27.93 -15.98
CA GLU A 440 -18.12 -27.44 -15.85
C GLU A 440 -18.25 -26.46 -14.70
N ASN A 441 -18.96 -25.34 -14.89
CA ASN A 441 -19.19 -24.28 -13.91
C ASN A 441 -17.92 -23.63 -13.35
N PHE A 442 -16.79 -23.70 -14.05
CA PHE A 442 -15.57 -23.00 -13.63
C PHE A 442 -15.84 -21.51 -13.39
N GLY A 443 -15.51 -21.01 -12.18
CA GLY A 443 -15.71 -19.61 -11.79
C GLY A 443 -17.17 -19.19 -11.59
N GLN A 444 -18.15 -20.12 -11.65
CA GLN A 444 -19.58 -19.84 -11.52
C GLN A 444 -20.17 -20.27 -10.17
N LEU A 445 -19.39 -20.89 -9.27
CA LEU A 445 -19.86 -21.29 -7.95
C LEU A 445 -20.34 -20.07 -7.15
N GLU A 446 -21.42 -20.20 -6.39
CA GLU A 446 -21.88 -19.17 -5.45
C GLU A 446 -20.83 -18.96 -4.36
N SER A 447 -20.36 -20.04 -3.73
CA SER A 447 -19.32 -20.02 -2.71
C SER A 447 -18.24 -21.05 -2.98
N GLY A 448 -17.01 -20.83 -2.52
CA GLY A 448 -15.90 -21.77 -2.67
C GLY A 448 -14.81 -21.55 -1.65
N HIS A 449 -13.88 -22.50 -1.60
CA HIS A 449 -12.73 -22.40 -0.72
C HIS A 449 -11.71 -21.38 -1.25
N ILE A 450 -10.89 -20.85 -0.35
CA ILE A 450 -9.66 -20.12 -0.69
C ILE A 450 -8.48 -21.07 -0.58
N LEU A 451 -7.57 -21.04 -1.55
CA LEU A 451 -6.44 -21.94 -1.66
C LEU A 451 -5.13 -21.14 -1.75
N LEU A 452 -4.10 -21.63 -1.05
CA LEU A 452 -2.71 -21.23 -1.26
C LEU A 452 -1.98 -22.35 -1.98
N GLN A 453 -1.32 -22.00 -3.10
CA GLN A 453 -0.76 -22.97 -4.04
C GLN A 453 0.66 -23.37 -3.67
N ASP A 454 0.93 -24.70 -3.71
CA ASP A 454 2.27 -25.29 -3.77
C ASP A 454 2.66 -25.54 -5.24
N HIS A 455 3.35 -24.57 -5.86
CA HIS A 455 3.86 -24.72 -7.24
C HIS A 455 5.32 -25.21 -7.27
N GLY A 456 5.86 -25.64 -6.13
CA GLY A 456 7.21 -26.18 -6.03
C GLY A 456 8.30 -25.15 -5.71
N ASP A 457 7.97 -23.90 -5.59
CA ASP A 457 8.87 -22.82 -5.19
C ASP A 457 8.56 -22.33 -3.78
N GLU A 458 9.57 -21.76 -3.12
CA GLU A 458 9.40 -21.22 -1.78
C GLU A 458 8.69 -19.86 -1.81
N VAL A 459 7.52 -19.82 -1.16
CA VAL A 459 6.71 -18.62 -0.96
C VAL A 459 6.22 -18.56 0.48
N SER A 460 6.26 -17.37 1.07
CA SER A 460 5.84 -17.13 2.45
C SER A 460 4.62 -16.22 2.48
N PHE A 461 3.73 -16.45 3.45
CA PHE A 461 2.48 -15.73 3.67
C PHE A 461 2.34 -15.30 5.12
N LYS A 462 1.76 -14.12 5.38
CA LYS A 462 1.38 -13.62 6.70
C LYS A 462 0.17 -12.70 6.59
N ASN A 463 -0.37 -12.23 7.70
CA ASN A 463 -1.51 -11.30 7.73
C ASN A 463 -2.75 -11.84 6.99
N ILE A 464 -2.94 -13.17 6.98
CA ILE A 464 -4.01 -13.81 6.21
C ILE A 464 -5.35 -13.58 6.91
N LYS A 465 -6.16 -12.68 6.36
CA LYS A 465 -7.41 -12.23 6.96
C LYS A 465 -8.52 -12.09 5.93
N ILE A 466 -9.75 -12.14 6.41
CA ILE A 466 -10.95 -12.04 5.58
C ILE A 466 -12.04 -11.28 6.33
N ARG A 467 -12.90 -10.61 5.60
CA ARG A 467 -14.23 -10.20 6.06
C ARG A 467 -15.28 -10.58 5.05
N GLU A 468 -16.48 -10.82 5.51
CA GLU A 468 -17.63 -11.17 4.70
C GLU A 468 -18.62 -9.99 4.66
N PHE A 469 -19.35 -9.84 3.54
CA PHE A 469 -20.32 -8.75 3.32
C PHE A 469 -21.75 -9.24 3.54
#